data_7f58a548d21417ad64f326af46b96fdc
#
_entry.id   7f58a548d21417ad64f326af46b96fdc
#
_cell.length_a   1.000
_cell.length_b   1.000
_cell.length_c   1.000
_cell.angle_alpha   90.00
_cell.angle_beta   90.00
_cell.angle_gamma   90.00
#
_symmetry.space_group_name_H-M   'P 1'
#
loop_
_entity.id
_entity.type
_entity.pdbx_description
1 polymer ?
#
loop_
_entity_poly.entity_id
_entity_poly.type
_entity_poly.pdbx_seq_one_letter_code
_entity_poly.pdbx_strand_id
1 'polypeptide(L)'
;LLKSYTNLEGNQRLNNDYHGSDGPLKVSDPMYVVKGTDLYLKTMQGLGLPYNTDFNDGKQYGVGLMQLTTHYGKRCSAVDAFIEPIRKNKNLTIKLKSIVTKIIFEKNKAIGVEVLKNGKVEKYYANNQIIITAGTYISPKILMHSGIGDEKELKKHDIKTKVNLKGVGKNLQDHHEVPYVVSTKKGYGYFNQDKGIRKYINGLQYILFNSGPVTSNAAETCAFLNPRNLKDNNNPPIKLYCVQIMYTDRDTKDIKQSHGLTLTSCIMNPKARGDVKLRSSNPLDLPLINPNFFSNDEDLNLMVDSLKFARNVVESKPLSEIVLDET
;
A
#
# COMPACT_ATOMS: atom_id res chain seq x y z
N LEU A 1 3.76 1.31 -20.47
CA LEU A 1 3.86 1.34 -18.99
C LEU A 1 5.14 0.69 -18.50
N LEU A 2 5.51 -0.55 -18.91
CA LEU A 2 6.70 -1.26 -18.43
C LEU A 2 7.98 -0.42 -18.57
N LYS A 3 8.23 0.16 -19.76
CA LYS A 3 9.37 1.06 -19.98
C LYS A 3 9.40 2.27 -19.02
N SER A 4 8.24 2.77 -18.60
CA SER A 4 8.19 3.86 -17.61
C SER A 4 8.59 3.38 -16.23
N TYR A 5 8.17 2.19 -15.85
CA TYR A 5 8.58 1.59 -14.56
C TYR A 5 10.07 1.28 -14.53
N THR A 6 10.62 0.64 -15.57
CA THR A 6 12.06 0.34 -15.63
C THR A 6 12.92 1.62 -15.62
N ASN A 7 12.47 2.70 -16.27
CA ASN A 7 13.16 4.00 -16.23
C ASN A 7 13.11 4.68 -14.84
N LEU A 8 12.08 4.42 -14.05
CA LEU A 8 11.92 5.01 -12.72
C LEU A 8 12.68 4.23 -11.65
N GLU A 9 12.84 2.93 -11.83
CA GLU A 9 13.43 2.02 -10.87
C GLU A 9 14.97 2.06 -10.88
N GLY A 10 15.55 2.17 -9.70
CA GLY A 10 16.97 1.97 -9.46
C GLY A 10 17.17 0.75 -8.56
N ASN A 11 16.99 -0.45 -9.12
CA ASN A 11 17.06 -1.71 -8.39
C ASN A 11 18.51 -2.08 -8.08
N GLN A 12 18.78 -2.42 -6.82
CA GLN A 12 20.14 -2.74 -6.37
C GLN A 12 20.63 -4.10 -6.87
N ARG A 13 19.73 -5.05 -7.12
CA ARG A 13 20.02 -6.43 -7.47
C ARG A 13 19.63 -6.80 -8.90
N LEU A 14 18.52 -6.27 -9.40
CA LEU A 14 17.93 -6.67 -10.67
C LEU A 14 18.17 -5.60 -11.74
N ASN A 15 18.53 -6.07 -12.95
CA ASN A 15 18.62 -5.28 -14.17
C ASN A 15 18.31 -6.19 -15.36
N ASN A 16 17.10 -6.10 -15.90
CA ASN A 16 16.59 -6.93 -16.97
C ASN A 16 15.42 -6.26 -17.68
N ASP A 17 14.66 -6.97 -18.51
CA ASP A 17 13.53 -6.43 -19.26
C ASP A 17 12.40 -5.88 -18.36
N TYR A 18 12.33 -6.30 -17.10
CA TYR A 18 11.32 -5.88 -16.11
C TYR A 18 11.84 -4.86 -15.11
N HIS A 19 13.16 -4.76 -14.92
CA HIS A 19 13.80 -3.97 -13.89
C HIS A 19 14.88 -3.05 -14.42
N GLY A 20 14.88 -1.80 -13.93
CA GLY A 20 15.95 -0.84 -14.18
C GLY A 20 16.87 -0.66 -12.98
N SER A 21 18.18 -0.44 -13.23
CA SER A 21 19.19 -0.23 -12.18
C SER A 21 19.50 1.24 -11.89
N ASP A 22 19.20 2.14 -12.85
CA ASP A 22 19.71 3.51 -12.84
C ASP A 22 18.66 4.56 -12.48
N GLY A 23 17.40 4.14 -12.32
CA GLY A 23 16.31 5.05 -12.00
C GLY A 23 16.46 5.72 -10.63
N PRO A 24 15.76 6.85 -10.44
CA PRO A 24 15.84 7.65 -9.23
C PRO A 24 15.18 6.98 -8.02
N LEU A 25 14.14 6.15 -8.21
CA LEU A 25 13.46 5.44 -7.14
C LEU A 25 14.24 4.18 -6.77
N LYS A 26 14.98 4.24 -5.68
CA LYS A 26 15.83 3.13 -5.25
C LYS A 26 15.01 1.99 -4.64
N VAL A 27 15.33 0.78 -5.08
CA VAL A 27 14.72 -0.48 -4.66
C VAL A 27 15.81 -1.44 -4.21
N SER A 28 15.64 -2.08 -3.06
CA SER A 28 16.59 -3.03 -2.51
C SER A 28 15.92 -4.19 -1.80
N ASP A 29 16.66 -5.25 -1.60
CA ASP A 29 16.24 -6.35 -0.73
C ASP A 29 16.21 -5.88 0.74
N PRO A 30 15.44 -6.54 1.64
CA PRO A 30 15.43 -6.24 3.06
C PRO A 30 16.84 -6.42 3.66
N MET A 31 17.35 -5.40 4.35
CA MET A 31 18.68 -5.47 4.98
C MET A 31 18.68 -6.21 6.31
N TYR A 32 17.52 -6.41 6.90
CA TYR A 32 17.34 -7.13 8.16
C TYR A 32 16.11 -8.01 8.08
N VAL A 33 16.30 -9.28 8.42
CA VAL A 33 15.26 -10.32 8.41
C VAL A 33 15.28 -11.04 9.75
N VAL A 34 14.12 -11.21 10.38
CA VAL A 34 14.01 -11.91 11.67
C VAL A 34 13.83 -13.41 11.48
N LYS A 35 14.17 -14.19 12.53
CA LYS A 35 14.09 -15.65 12.50
C LYS A 35 12.70 -16.19 12.16
N GLY A 36 11.65 -15.50 12.59
CA GLY A 36 10.26 -15.89 12.27
C GLY A 36 9.97 -15.87 10.78
N THR A 37 10.59 -14.96 10.03
CA THR A 37 10.47 -14.89 8.58
C THR A 37 11.07 -16.10 7.88
N ASP A 38 12.25 -16.57 8.34
CA ASP A 38 12.86 -17.81 7.82
C ASP A 38 11.98 -19.03 8.06
N LEU A 39 11.34 -19.12 9.23
CA LEU A 39 10.43 -20.21 9.54
C LEU A 39 9.18 -20.17 8.64
N TYR A 40 8.62 -18.98 8.41
CA TYR A 40 7.50 -18.82 7.49
C TYR A 40 7.87 -19.26 6.06
N LEU A 41 9.00 -18.80 5.54
CA LEU A 41 9.48 -19.17 4.20
C LEU A 41 9.65 -20.70 4.07
N LYS A 42 10.30 -21.35 5.05
CA LYS A 42 10.48 -22.79 5.06
C LYS A 42 9.15 -23.55 5.15
N THR A 43 8.22 -23.05 5.94
CA THR A 43 6.88 -23.65 6.07
C THR A 43 6.13 -23.60 4.75
N MET A 44 6.11 -22.42 4.09
CA MET A 44 5.45 -22.26 2.80
C MET A 44 6.07 -23.15 1.71
N GLN A 45 7.40 -23.28 1.69
CA GLN A 45 8.08 -24.21 0.78
C GLN A 45 7.75 -25.66 1.10
N GLY A 46 7.67 -26.03 2.40
CA GLY A 46 7.24 -27.35 2.84
C GLY A 46 5.80 -27.71 2.44
N LEU A 47 4.93 -26.70 2.30
CA LEU A 47 3.57 -26.84 1.77
C LEU A 47 3.52 -26.90 0.22
N GLY A 48 4.67 -26.80 -0.46
CA GLY A 48 4.79 -26.98 -1.91
C GLY A 48 4.88 -25.70 -2.73
N LEU A 49 4.98 -24.51 -2.11
CA LEU A 49 5.22 -23.28 -2.88
C LEU A 49 6.71 -23.16 -3.23
N PRO A 50 7.05 -22.85 -4.47
CA PRO A 50 8.44 -22.57 -4.86
C PRO A 50 8.91 -21.26 -4.21
N TYR A 51 10.23 -21.18 -3.94
CA TYR A 51 10.82 -19.89 -3.60
C TYR A 51 10.87 -19.00 -4.83
N ASN A 52 10.30 -17.80 -4.70
CA ASN A 52 10.30 -16.79 -5.77
C ASN A 52 11.23 -15.64 -5.36
N THR A 53 12.24 -15.38 -6.18
CA THR A 53 13.23 -14.32 -5.94
C THR A 53 12.80 -12.97 -6.49
N ASP A 54 11.74 -12.95 -7.33
CA ASP A 54 11.26 -11.76 -8.03
C ASP A 54 9.78 -11.88 -8.35
N PHE A 55 8.95 -11.09 -7.67
CA PHE A 55 7.50 -11.07 -7.88
C PHE A 55 7.06 -10.15 -9.02
N ASN A 56 7.99 -9.46 -9.68
CA ASN A 56 7.71 -8.44 -10.68
C ASN A 56 8.29 -8.77 -12.08
N ASP A 57 8.75 -10.00 -12.29
CA ASP A 57 9.26 -10.51 -13.58
C ASP A 57 8.18 -11.10 -14.51
N GLY A 58 6.90 -10.90 -14.15
CA GLY A 58 5.75 -11.49 -14.84
C GLY A 58 5.29 -12.82 -14.25
N LYS A 59 5.97 -13.38 -13.24
CA LYS A 59 5.60 -14.61 -12.53
C LYS A 59 5.51 -14.36 -11.01
N GLN A 60 4.32 -14.07 -10.53
CA GLN A 60 4.13 -13.76 -9.11
C GLN A 60 4.05 -14.98 -8.21
N TYR A 61 3.67 -16.16 -8.73
CA TYR A 61 3.45 -17.36 -7.93
C TYR A 61 4.69 -17.78 -7.13
N GLY A 62 4.47 -18.15 -5.85
CA GLY A 62 5.52 -18.61 -4.94
C GLY A 62 5.61 -17.78 -3.67
N VAL A 63 6.63 -18.06 -2.85
CA VAL A 63 6.94 -17.36 -1.59
C VAL A 63 8.36 -16.80 -1.61
N GLY A 64 8.57 -15.61 -1.09
CA GLY A 64 9.90 -14.99 -1.08
C GLY A 64 9.98 -13.71 -0.25
N LEU A 65 11.15 -13.11 -0.24
CA LEU A 65 11.36 -11.80 0.35
C LEU A 65 10.85 -10.71 -0.61
N MET A 66 10.22 -9.69 -0.05
CA MET A 66 9.77 -8.53 -0.82
C MET A 66 10.88 -7.51 -0.96
N GLN A 67 11.10 -7.01 -2.17
CA GLN A 67 11.92 -5.82 -2.35
C GLN A 67 11.18 -4.57 -1.83
N LEU A 68 11.96 -3.63 -1.32
CA LEU A 68 11.46 -2.42 -0.67
C LEU A 68 11.98 -1.18 -1.39
N THR A 69 11.21 -0.10 -1.39
CA THR A 69 11.68 1.22 -1.82
C THR A 69 12.62 1.82 -0.77
N THR A 70 13.81 1.23 -0.67
CA THR A 70 14.85 1.59 0.28
C THR A 70 16.22 1.69 -0.39
N HIS A 71 17.12 2.44 0.24
CA HIS A 71 18.51 2.57 -0.17
C HIS A 71 19.38 2.67 1.07
N TYR A 72 20.29 1.72 1.24
CA TYR A 72 21.16 1.61 2.43
C TYR A 72 20.39 1.73 3.76
N GLY A 73 19.31 0.95 3.90
CA GLY A 73 18.49 0.92 5.10
C GLY A 73 17.63 2.16 5.36
N LYS A 74 17.56 3.09 4.42
CA LYS A 74 16.71 4.28 4.48
C LYS A 74 15.60 4.20 3.44
N ARG A 75 14.40 4.65 3.80
CA ARG A 75 13.29 4.76 2.85
C ARG A 75 13.65 5.72 1.72
N CYS A 76 13.48 5.29 0.47
CA CYS A 76 13.50 6.14 -0.70
C CYS A 76 12.05 6.47 -1.10
N SER A 77 11.56 7.60 -0.62
CA SER A 77 10.22 8.07 -0.97
C SER A 77 10.21 8.76 -2.34
N ALA A 78 9.00 9.02 -2.88
CA ALA A 78 8.87 9.84 -4.09
C ALA A 78 9.47 11.26 -3.93
N VAL A 79 9.49 11.78 -2.70
CA VAL A 79 10.16 13.06 -2.41
C VAL A 79 11.66 12.91 -2.57
N ASP A 80 12.27 11.86 -1.99
CA ASP A 80 13.70 11.61 -2.10
C ASP A 80 14.13 11.36 -3.54
N ALA A 81 13.32 10.58 -4.27
CA ALA A 81 13.62 10.20 -5.65
C ALA A 81 13.45 11.34 -6.66
N PHE A 82 12.38 12.15 -6.54
CA PHE A 82 11.96 13.07 -7.61
C PHE A 82 11.97 14.54 -7.23
N ILE A 83 11.84 14.89 -5.94
CA ILE A 83 11.76 16.28 -5.51
C ILE A 83 13.12 16.79 -5.02
N GLU A 84 13.81 16.05 -4.15
CA GLU A 84 15.08 16.50 -3.57
C GLU A 84 16.14 16.82 -4.64
N PRO A 85 16.33 15.99 -5.71
CA PRO A 85 17.32 16.29 -6.74
C PRO A 85 17.07 17.62 -7.48
N ILE A 86 15.82 18.04 -7.57
CA ILE A 86 15.43 19.26 -8.31
C ILE A 86 14.87 20.38 -7.42
N ARG A 87 14.93 20.21 -6.08
CA ARG A 87 14.34 21.17 -5.12
C ARG A 87 14.81 22.61 -5.32
N LYS A 88 16.06 22.81 -5.77
CA LYS A 88 16.65 24.13 -6.02
C LYS A 88 16.38 24.65 -7.45
N ASN A 89 15.69 23.90 -8.29
CA ASN A 89 15.38 24.33 -9.65
C ASN A 89 14.42 25.54 -9.61
N LYS A 90 14.80 26.63 -10.27
CA LYS A 90 14.02 27.89 -10.32
C LYS A 90 12.64 27.71 -10.97
N ASN A 91 12.48 26.67 -11.79
CA ASN A 91 11.20 26.35 -12.44
C ASN A 91 10.27 25.51 -11.57
N LEU A 92 10.73 25.04 -10.39
CA LEU A 92 9.92 24.28 -9.45
C LEU A 92 9.43 25.17 -8.32
N THR A 93 8.12 25.28 -8.16
CA THR A 93 7.48 25.96 -7.03
C THR A 93 6.63 24.96 -6.26
N ILE A 94 6.94 24.70 -4.99
CA ILE A 94 6.19 23.80 -4.09
C ILE A 94 5.43 24.66 -3.09
N LYS A 95 4.11 24.51 -3.05
CA LYS A 95 3.24 25.20 -2.09
C LYS A 95 2.63 24.19 -1.12
N LEU A 96 3.12 24.19 0.10
CA LEU A 96 2.62 23.35 1.21
C LEU A 96 1.42 24.01 1.89
N LYS A 97 0.66 23.20 2.67
CA LYS A 97 -0.54 23.64 3.41
C LYS A 97 -1.54 24.36 2.51
N SER A 98 -1.72 23.84 1.31
CA SER A 98 -2.55 24.42 0.24
C SER A 98 -3.57 23.37 -0.21
N ILE A 99 -4.85 23.60 0.05
CA ILE A 99 -5.93 22.69 -0.28
C ILE A 99 -6.58 23.16 -1.58
N VAL A 100 -6.47 22.36 -2.65
CA VAL A 100 -7.19 22.64 -3.90
C VAL A 100 -8.67 22.35 -3.70
N THR A 101 -9.51 23.35 -3.89
CA THR A 101 -10.95 23.26 -3.71
C THR A 101 -11.70 22.92 -4.99
N LYS A 102 -11.28 23.51 -6.12
CA LYS A 102 -11.86 23.25 -7.44
C LYS A 102 -10.95 23.71 -8.58
N ILE A 103 -11.27 23.26 -9.77
CA ILE A 103 -10.66 23.69 -11.03
C ILE A 103 -11.40 24.94 -11.55
N ILE A 104 -10.67 25.92 -12.06
CA ILE A 104 -11.20 27.11 -12.70
C ILE A 104 -11.28 26.85 -14.21
N PHE A 105 -12.43 27.18 -14.79
CA PHE A 105 -12.66 27.03 -16.23
C PHE A 105 -12.98 28.36 -16.89
N GLU A 106 -12.47 28.53 -18.09
CA GLU A 106 -12.95 29.49 -19.06
C GLU A 106 -13.58 28.72 -20.22
N LYS A 107 -14.89 28.90 -20.43
CA LYS A 107 -15.67 28.03 -21.32
C LYS A 107 -15.45 26.53 -20.98
N ASN A 108 -14.82 25.78 -21.87
CA ASN A 108 -14.53 24.36 -21.72
C ASN A 108 -13.05 24.06 -21.44
N LYS A 109 -12.21 25.09 -21.26
CA LYS A 109 -10.79 24.94 -20.97
C LYS A 109 -10.54 25.11 -19.48
N ALA A 110 -9.83 24.16 -18.87
CA ALA A 110 -9.31 24.31 -17.51
C ALA A 110 -8.12 25.29 -17.56
N ILE A 111 -8.23 26.40 -16.83
CA ILE A 111 -7.25 27.48 -16.86
C ILE A 111 -6.53 27.71 -15.54
N GLY A 112 -6.98 27.05 -14.44
CA GLY A 112 -6.37 27.25 -13.13
C GLY A 112 -7.04 26.42 -12.05
N VAL A 113 -6.60 26.64 -10.83
CA VAL A 113 -7.16 26.02 -9.63
C VAL A 113 -7.44 27.07 -8.56
N GLU A 114 -8.48 26.85 -7.79
CA GLU A 114 -8.78 27.57 -6.56
C GLU A 114 -8.19 26.81 -5.38
N VAL A 115 -7.51 27.52 -4.50
CA VAL A 115 -6.77 26.95 -3.39
C VAL A 115 -7.15 27.68 -2.10
N LEU A 116 -7.48 26.94 -1.07
CA LEU A 116 -7.61 27.46 0.29
C LEU A 116 -6.28 27.34 1.01
N LYS A 117 -5.76 28.45 1.49
CA LYS A 117 -4.53 28.53 2.27
C LYS A 117 -4.68 29.50 3.42
N ASN A 118 -4.43 29.06 4.64
CA ASN A 118 -4.54 29.89 5.85
C ASN A 118 -5.89 30.63 5.95
N GLY A 119 -7.00 29.98 5.60
CA GLY A 119 -8.34 30.57 5.61
C GLY A 119 -8.65 31.52 4.45
N LYS A 120 -7.70 31.77 3.54
CA LYS A 120 -7.88 32.65 2.38
C LYS A 120 -7.94 31.85 1.09
N VAL A 121 -8.79 32.31 0.17
CA VAL A 121 -8.90 31.71 -1.17
C VAL A 121 -7.92 32.41 -2.10
N GLU A 122 -7.03 31.61 -2.69
CA GLU A 122 -6.07 32.05 -3.71
C GLU A 122 -6.38 31.35 -5.04
N LYS A 123 -6.05 31.97 -6.17
CA LYS A 123 -6.21 31.38 -7.50
C LYS A 123 -4.86 31.29 -8.19
N TYR A 124 -4.60 30.13 -8.78
CA TYR A 124 -3.39 29.87 -9.57
C TYR A 124 -3.80 29.50 -10.97
N TYR A 125 -3.18 30.11 -11.96
CA TYR A 125 -3.48 29.90 -13.38
C TYR A 125 -2.36 29.13 -14.06
N ALA A 126 -2.73 28.28 -15.01
CA ALA A 126 -1.82 27.44 -15.78
C ALA A 126 -1.83 27.84 -17.25
N ASN A 127 -0.65 28.00 -17.85
CA ASN A 127 -0.52 28.33 -19.28
C ASN A 127 -0.75 27.09 -20.16
N ASN A 128 -0.30 25.91 -19.74
CA ASN A 128 -0.35 24.71 -20.57
C ASN A 128 -1.41 23.72 -20.06
N GLN A 129 -1.22 23.14 -18.88
CA GLN A 129 -2.07 22.05 -18.40
C GLN A 129 -2.18 22.03 -16.87
N ILE A 130 -3.21 21.36 -16.38
CA ILE A 130 -3.45 21.09 -14.97
C ILE A 130 -3.44 19.58 -14.81
N ILE A 131 -2.59 19.06 -13.91
CA ILE A 131 -2.46 17.64 -13.62
C ILE A 131 -3.00 17.39 -12.21
N ILE A 132 -3.97 16.47 -12.08
CA ILE A 132 -4.55 16.10 -10.79
C ILE A 132 -3.99 14.74 -10.38
N THR A 133 -3.24 14.71 -9.28
CA THR A 133 -2.66 13.51 -8.69
C THR A 133 -2.96 13.44 -7.20
N ALA A 134 -4.18 13.83 -6.80
CA ALA A 134 -4.59 13.94 -5.40
C ALA A 134 -5.02 12.59 -4.78
N GLY A 135 -4.79 11.49 -5.47
CA GLY A 135 -5.13 10.13 -5.04
C GLY A 135 -6.58 9.75 -5.34
N THR A 136 -6.90 8.48 -5.07
CA THR A 136 -8.15 7.82 -5.45
C THR A 136 -9.39 8.50 -4.86
N TYR A 137 -9.29 9.05 -3.67
CA TYR A 137 -10.44 9.66 -2.97
C TYR A 137 -10.60 11.16 -3.27
N ILE A 138 -9.48 11.88 -3.37
CA ILE A 138 -9.54 13.35 -3.47
C ILE A 138 -9.60 13.81 -4.93
N SER A 139 -9.01 13.10 -5.88
CA SER A 139 -9.11 13.44 -7.30
C SER A 139 -10.56 13.52 -7.80
N PRO A 140 -11.42 12.48 -7.59
CA PRO A 140 -12.83 12.57 -7.97
C PRO A 140 -13.58 13.64 -7.17
N LYS A 141 -13.24 13.89 -5.91
CA LYS A 141 -13.82 14.97 -5.11
C LYS A 141 -13.56 16.34 -5.75
N ILE A 142 -12.32 16.62 -6.15
CA ILE A 142 -11.95 17.89 -6.84
C ILE A 142 -12.74 18.03 -8.15
N LEU A 143 -12.85 16.95 -8.93
CA LEU A 143 -13.63 16.95 -10.17
C LEU A 143 -15.12 17.27 -9.90
N MET A 144 -15.74 16.62 -8.92
CA MET A 144 -17.14 16.85 -8.56
C MET A 144 -17.38 18.28 -8.07
N HIS A 145 -16.54 18.83 -7.19
CA HIS A 145 -16.64 20.25 -6.79
C HIS A 145 -16.41 21.23 -7.93
N SER A 146 -15.78 20.78 -9.02
CA SER A 146 -15.59 21.56 -10.24
C SER A 146 -16.73 21.44 -11.25
N GLY A 147 -17.81 20.70 -10.89
CA GLY A 147 -18.95 20.47 -11.77
C GLY A 147 -18.76 19.33 -12.78
N ILE A 148 -17.77 18.47 -12.58
CA ILE A 148 -17.49 17.30 -13.43
C ILE A 148 -17.88 16.04 -12.68
N GLY A 149 -18.94 15.34 -13.10
CA GLY A 149 -19.46 14.16 -12.43
C GLY A 149 -20.86 13.80 -12.90
N ASP A 150 -21.49 12.85 -12.23
CA ASP A 150 -22.90 12.51 -12.47
C ASP A 150 -23.79 13.70 -12.09
N GLU A 151 -24.55 14.19 -13.04
CA GLU A 151 -25.44 15.35 -12.87
C GLU A 151 -26.42 15.17 -11.70
N LYS A 152 -26.96 13.95 -11.52
CA LYS A 152 -27.90 13.66 -10.44
C LYS A 152 -27.22 13.75 -9.07
N GLU A 153 -25.95 13.36 -8.99
CA GLU A 153 -25.18 13.42 -7.76
C GLU A 153 -24.78 14.86 -7.44
N LEU A 154 -24.30 15.61 -8.45
CA LEU A 154 -23.91 17.02 -8.29
C LEU A 154 -25.09 17.90 -7.87
N LYS A 155 -26.28 17.65 -8.43
CA LYS A 155 -27.51 18.38 -8.11
C LYS A 155 -27.93 18.24 -6.62
N LYS A 156 -27.62 17.13 -5.96
CA LYS A 156 -27.89 16.94 -4.52
C LYS A 156 -27.15 17.94 -3.63
N HIS A 157 -26.08 18.51 -4.15
CA HIS A 157 -25.20 19.45 -3.44
C HIS A 157 -25.24 20.84 -4.05
N ASP A 158 -26.23 21.17 -4.88
CA ASP A 158 -26.39 22.46 -5.58
C ASP A 158 -25.19 22.83 -6.45
N ILE A 159 -24.42 21.83 -6.93
CA ILE A 159 -23.29 22.04 -7.80
C ILE A 159 -23.76 22.01 -9.25
N LYS A 160 -23.57 23.14 -9.96
CA LYS A 160 -23.90 23.25 -11.38
C LYS A 160 -23.04 22.30 -12.21
N THR A 161 -23.67 21.39 -12.93
CA THR A 161 -23.00 20.46 -13.83
C THR A 161 -22.37 21.20 -15.00
N LYS A 162 -21.08 21.02 -15.17
CA LYS A 162 -20.31 21.51 -16.32
C LYS A 162 -20.11 20.39 -17.34
N VAL A 163 -19.74 19.20 -16.87
CA VAL A 163 -19.59 18.00 -17.69
C VAL A 163 -20.28 16.83 -16.98
N ASN A 164 -21.30 16.26 -17.60
CA ASN A 164 -21.96 15.08 -17.08
C ASN A 164 -21.11 13.83 -17.36
N LEU A 165 -20.25 13.48 -16.42
CA LEU A 165 -19.32 12.35 -16.51
C LEU A 165 -19.65 11.34 -15.42
N LYS A 166 -20.54 10.38 -15.72
CA LYS A 166 -21.11 9.43 -14.75
C LYS A 166 -20.10 8.51 -14.06
N GLY A 167 -18.91 8.33 -14.66
CA GLY A 167 -17.84 7.47 -14.10
C GLY A 167 -17.05 8.11 -12.95
N VAL A 168 -17.13 9.42 -12.75
CA VAL A 168 -16.42 10.09 -11.66
C VAL A 168 -16.93 9.60 -10.31
N GLY A 169 -15.99 9.13 -9.47
CA GLY A 169 -16.30 8.56 -8.17
C GLY A 169 -16.88 7.15 -8.20
N LYS A 170 -16.96 6.50 -9.36
CA LYS A 170 -17.45 5.12 -9.50
C LYS A 170 -16.30 4.14 -9.68
N ASN A 171 -16.65 2.84 -9.56
CA ASN A 171 -15.74 1.73 -9.79
C ASN A 171 -14.51 1.75 -8.84
N LEU A 172 -14.70 2.19 -7.59
CA LEU A 172 -13.66 2.10 -6.57
C LEU A 172 -13.30 0.64 -6.33
N GLN A 173 -12.00 0.36 -6.37
CA GLN A 173 -11.42 -0.94 -6.09
C GLN A 173 -10.33 -0.77 -5.04
N ASP A 174 -10.28 -1.68 -4.11
CA ASP A 174 -9.22 -1.74 -3.12
C ASP A 174 -8.97 -3.21 -2.74
N HIS A 175 -7.81 -3.53 -2.26
CA HIS A 175 -7.49 -4.85 -1.77
C HIS A 175 -8.27 -5.15 -0.50
N HIS A 176 -9.04 -6.25 -0.50
CA HIS A 176 -9.66 -6.76 0.72
C HIS A 176 -8.59 -7.48 1.53
N GLU A 177 -8.30 -7.00 2.72
CA GLU A 177 -7.30 -7.58 3.61
C GLU A 177 -7.94 -8.05 4.92
N VAL A 178 -7.59 -9.26 5.35
CA VAL A 178 -7.99 -9.79 6.65
C VAL A 178 -6.77 -10.40 7.35
N PRO A 179 -6.42 -9.92 8.55
CA PRO A 179 -5.33 -10.45 9.34
C PRO A 179 -5.75 -11.73 10.09
N TYR A 180 -4.84 -12.69 10.16
CA TYR A 180 -4.88 -13.85 11.01
C TYR A 180 -3.71 -13.75 12.00
N VAL A 181 -4.02 -13.59 13.28
CA VAL A 181 -3.04 -13.21 14.30
C VAL A 181 -2.79 -14.37 15.26
N VAL A 182 -1.53 -14.65 15.52
CA VAL A 182 -1.12 -15.67 16.51
C VAL A 182 -0.03 -15.14 17.43
N SER A 183 -0.07 -15.61 18.69
CA SER A 183 1.02 -15.41 19.63
C SER A 183 2.15 -16.40 19.38
N THR A 184 3.40 -16.01 19.70
CA THR A 184 4.59 -16.86 19.47
C THR A 184 5.53 -16.85 20.66
N LYS A 185 6.46 -17.81 20.67
CA LYS A 185 7.63 -17.80 21.55
C LYS A 185 8.46 -16.53 21.33
N LYS A 186 9.21 -16.11 22.35
CA LYS A 186 10.08 -14.93 22.31
C LYS A 186 11.24 -15.11 21.32
N GLY A 187 11.67 -13.98 20.71
CA GLY A 187 12.91 -13.93 19.95
C GLY A 187 12.77 -14.20 18.44
N TYR A 188 11.55 -14.33 17.93
CA TYR A 188 11.31 -14.62 16.52
C TYR A 188 10.83 -13.39 15.71
N GLY A 189 10.37 -12.32 16.37
CA GLY A 189 9.84 -11.13 15.73
C GLY A 189 10.33 -9.82 16.36
N TYR A 190 9.62 -8.74 16.07
CA TYR A 190 10.00 -7.36 16.42
C TYR A 190 9.49 -6.86 17.78
N PHE A 191 8.64 -7.62 18.47
CA PHE A 191 8.04 -7.15 19.72
C PHE A 191 9.08 -6.72 20.75
N ASN A 192 8.92 -5.51 21.31
CA ASN A 192 9.84 -4.86 22.27
C ASN A 192 11.26 -4.50 21.73
N GLN A 193 11.49 -4.54 20.42
CA GLN A 193 12.75 -4.06 19.85
C GLN A 193 12.90 -2.53 19.95
N ASP A 194 11.81 -1.81 20.11
CA ASP A 194 11.69 -0.36 20.28
C ASP A 194 11.62 0.10 21.75
N LYS A 195 11.77 -0.83 22.73
CA LYS A 195 11.60 -0.55 24.16
C LYS A 195 12.88 -0.80 24.97
N GLY A 196 12.94 -0.09 26.10
CA GLY A 196 14.03 -0.24 27.07
C GLY A 196 15.41 -0.03 26.43
N ILE A 197 16.41 -0.76 26.92
CA ILE A 197 17.80 -0.68 26.44
C ILE A 197 17.96 -1.07 24.96
N ARG A 198 17.10 -1.97 24.47
CA ARG A 198 17.13 -2.41 23.05
C ARG A 198 16.90 -1.26 22.07
N LYS A 199 16.01 -0.32 22.41
CA LYS A 199 15.77 0.88 21.60
C LYS A 199 17.08 1.65 21.34
N TYR A 200 17.88 1.83 22.36
CA TYR A 200 19.16 2.57 22.25
C TYR A 200 20.20 1.77 21.49
N ILE A 201 20.32 0.46 21.75
CA ILE A 201 21.24 -0.43 21.02
C ILE A 201 20.89 -0.46 19.54
N ASN A 202 19.63 -0.70 19.20
CA ASN A 202 19.16 -0.74 17.80
C ASN A 202 19.30 0.63 17.12
N GLY A 203 19.03 1.72 17.83
CA GLY A 203 19.23 3.08 17.34
C GLY A 203 20.71 3.38 17.06
N LEU A 204 21.60 3.02 17.97
CA LEU A 204 23.04 3.20 17.79
C LEU A 204 23.58 2.35 16.63
N GLN A 205 23.16 1.09 16.54
CA GLN A 205 23.49 0.20 15.43
C GLN A 205 23.07 0.81 14.08
N TYR A 206 21.88 1.38 14.01
CA TYR A 206 21.40 2.05 12.81
C TYR A 206 22.23 3.29 12.47
N ILE A 207 22.52 4.15 13.46
CA ILE A 207 23.28 5.40 13.25
C ILE A 207 24.71 5.11 12.79
N LEU A 208 25.37 4.12 13.40
CA LEU A 208 26.79 3.82 13.11
C LEU A 208 26.98 2.94 11.87
N PHE A 209 26.05 2.00 11.62
CA PHE A 209 26.26 0.95 10.63
C PHE A 209 25.14 0.83 9.59
N ASN A 210 24.10 1.69 9.65
CA ASN A 210 22.88 1.57 8.83
C ASN A 210 22.34 0.14 8.78
N SER A 211 22.31 -0.56 9.92
CA SER A 211 21.93 -1.97 10.00
C SER A 211 21.00 -2.25 11.19
N GLY A 212 20.51 -3.50 11.28
CA GLY A 212 19.67 -3.94 12.37
C GLY A 212 18.18 -3.69 12.19
N PRO A 213 17.35 -3.93 13.24
CA PRO A 213 15.88 -3.93 13.12
C PRO A 213 15.28 -2.61 12.62
N VAL A 214 15.96 -1.48 12.81
CA VAL A 214 15.48 -0.16 12.36
C VAL A 214 15.42 -0.04 10.83
N THR A 215 16.18 -0.87 10.09
CA THR A 215 16.16 -0.89 8.63
C THR A 215 15.00 -1.67 8.03
N SER A 216 14.27 -2.43 8.85
CA SER A 216 13.13 -3.23 8.42
C SER A 216 11.81 -2.45 8.51
N ASN A 217 10.89 -2.73 7.58
CA ASN A 217 9.50 -2.30 7.64
C ASN A 217 8.58 -3.32 8.32
N ALA A 218 9.16 -4.40 8.90
CA ALA A 218 8.51 -5.55 9.52
C ALA A 218 7.67 -6.44 8.57
N ALA A 219 7.42 -6.03 7.34
CA ALA A 219 6.76 -6.82 6.30
C ALA A 219 7.80 -7.27 5.27
N GLU A 220 8.53 -8.34 5.58
CA GLU A 220 9.73 -8.76 4.85
C GLU A 220 9.42 -9.77 3.74
N THR A 221 8.30 -10.47 3.84
CA THR A 221 7.98 -11.61 3.00
C THR A 221 6.52 -11.66 2.61
N CYS A 222 6.27 -12.21 1.45
CA CYS A 222 4.93 -12.57 1.00
C CYS A 222 4.95 -13.86 0.17
N ALA A 223 3.75 -14.38 -0.04
CA ALA A 223 3.47 -15.42 -1.00
C ALA A 223 2.33 -14.99 -1.92
N PHE A 224 2.42 -15.35 -3.19
CA PHE A 224 1.31 -15.25 -4.12
C PHE A 224 0.87 -16.66 -4.48
N LEU A 225 -0.40 -16.98 -4.23
CA LEU A 225 -0.91 -18.34 -4.33
C LEU A 225 -2.42 -18.38 -4.60
N ASN A 226 -2.88 -19.56 -5.01
CA ASN A 226 -4.29 -19.92 -5.00
C ASN A 226 -4.54 -20.88 -3.81
N PRO A 227 -5.27 -20.46 -2.74
CA PRO A 227 -5.48 -21.29 -1.55
C PRO A 227 -6.32 -22.53 -1.81
N ARG A 228 -7.10 -22.56 -2.92
CA ARG A 228 -7.91 -23.70 -3.34
C ARG A 228 -7.11 -24.73 -4.13
N ASN A 229 -6.02 -24.30 -4.77
CA ASN A 229 -5.14 -25.18 -5.56
C ASN A 229 -3.73 -24.61 -5.60
N LEU A 230 -2.87 -25.08 -4.72
CA LEU A 230 -1.47 -24.63 -4.61
C LEU A 230 -0.61 -24.95 -5.83
N LYS A 231 -1.09 -25.77 -6.77
CA LYS A 231 -0.38 -26.06 -8.04
C LYS A 231 -0.76 -25.09 -9.16
N ASP A 232 -1.81 -24.30 -8.95
CA ASP A 232 -2.24 -23.29 -9.90
C ASP A 232 -1.34 -22.05 -9.78
N ASN A 233 -0.46 -21.89 -10.75
CA ASN A 233 0.52 -20.81 -10.83
C ASN A 233 0.08 -19.65 -11.74
N ASN A 234 -1.15 -19.70 -12.28
CA ASN A 234 -1.69 -18.67 -13.15
C ASN A 234 -2.45 -17.61 -12.33
N ASN A 235 -2.03 -16.36 -12.44
CA ASN A 235 -2.70 -15.23 -11.79
C ASN A 235 -3.13 -15.51 -10.34
N PRO A 236 -2.20 -15.71 -9.41
CA PRO A 236 -2.51 -16.02 -8.02
C PRO A 236 -3.52 -15.01 -7.44
N PRO A 237 -4.71 -15.45 -6.99
CA PRO A 237 -5.76 -14.54 -6.54
C PRO A 237 -5.49 -13.95 -5.15
N ILE A 238 -4.59 -14.56 -4.37
CA ILE A 238 -4.25 -14.16 -3.02
C ILE A 238 -2.77 -13.79 -2.92
N LYS A 239 -2.52 -12.67 -2.25
CA LYS A 239 -1.23 -12.36 -1.62
C LYS A 239 -1.36 -12.64 -0.13
N LEU A 240 -0.53 -13.53 0.39
CA LEU A 240 -0.43 -13.83 1.82
C LEU A 240 0.92 -13.32 2.32
N TYR A 241 0.94 -12.25 3.10
CA TYR A 241 2.18 -11.75 3.67
C TYR A 241 2.24 -11.96 5.17
N CYS A 242 3.44 -12.17 5.68
CA CYS A 242 3.70 -12.40 7.08
C CYS A 242 4.43 -11.20 7.69
N VAL A 243 3.79 -10.62 8.70
CA VAL A 243 4.37 -9.55 9.51
C VAL A 243 4.76 -10.15 10.86
N GLN A 244 6.01 -9.99 11.27
CA GLN A 244 6.54 -10.59 12.50
C GLN A 244 6.23 -9.74 13.75
N ILE A 245 4.98 -9.26 13.82
CA ILE A 245 4.37 -8.50 14.93
C ILE A 245 2.91 -8.92 15.01
N MET A 246 2.33 -8.94 16.19
CA MET A 246 0.86 -8.99 16.35
C MET A 246 0.28 -7.65 15.86
N TYR A 247 -0.31 -7.65 14.69
CA TYR A 247 -1.01 -6.50 14.15
C TYR A 247 -2.51 -6.69 14.37
N THR A 248 -3.04 -5.93 15.31
CA THR A 248 -4.47 -5.92 15.62
C THR A 248 -5.06 -4.58 15.19
N ASP A 249 -6.29 -4.59 14.71
CA ASP A 249 -6.99 -3.36 14.40
C ASP A 249 -7.08 -2.47 15.64
N ARG A 250 -7.03 -1.15 15.43
CA ARG A 250 -7.12 -0.15 16.51
C ARG A 250 -8.39 -0.27 17.34
N ASP A 251 -9.43 -0.84 16.76
CA ASP A 251 -10.73 -1.03 17.41
C ASP A 251 -10.82 -2.34 18.24
N THR A 252 -9.85 -3.25 18.10
CA THR A 252 -9.72 -4.45 18.93
C THR A 252 -9.01 -4.13 20.25
N LYS A 253 -9.78 -3.69 21.25
CA LYS A 253 -9.25 -3.22 22.55
C LYS A 253 -8.78 -4.34 23.49
N ASP A 254 -9.20 -5.57 23.27
CA ASP A 254 -9.05 -6.67 24.22
C ASP A 254 -7.83 -7.58 23.98
N ILE A 255 -7.08 -7.35 22.88
CA ILE A 255 -5.91 -8.17 22.57
C ILE A 255 -4.67 -7.58 23.22
N LYS A 256 -4.13 -8.27 24.21
CA LYS A 256 -2.86 -7.90 24.85
C LYS A 256 -1.70 -8.14 23.89
N GLN A 257 -1.03 -7.07 23.49
CA GLN A 257 0.16 -7.13 22.65
C GLN A 257 1.26 -7.99 23.28
N SER A 258 1.74 -8.97 22.54
CA SER A 258 2.81 -9.89 22.94
C SER A 258 3.74 -10.22 21.76
N HIS A 259 4.66 -11.18 21.97
CA HIS A 259 5.37 -11.79 20.85
C HIS A 259 4.38 -12.54 19.96
N GLY A 260 4.43 -12.29 18.67
CA GLY A 260 3.52 -12.92 17.72
C GLY A 260 3.83 -12.56 16.29
N LEU A 261 3.03 -13.10 15.40
CA LEU A 261 3.05 -12.79 13.97
C LEU A 261 1.62 -12.63 13.46
N THR A 262 1.51 -11.97 12.33
CA THR A 262 0.25 -11.79 11.62
C THR A 262 0.41 -12.26 10.18
N LEU A 263 -0.43 -13.20 9.76
CA LEU A 263 -0.60 -13.55 8.36
C LEU A 263 -1.76 -12.71 7.80
N THR A 264 -1.48 -11.88 6.82
CA THR A 264 -2.53 -11.06 6.19
C THR A 264 -2.86 -11.60 4.81
N SER A 265 -4.09 -12.08 4.67
CA SER A 265 -4.67 -12.48 3.39
C SER A 265 -5.18 -11.25 2.65
N CYS A 266 -4.78 -11.09 1.39
CA CYS A 266 -5.14 -9.97 0.53
C CYS A 266 -5.64 -10.48 -0.82
N ILE A 267 -6.87 -10.11 -1.21
CA ILE A 267 -7.43 -10.44 -2.53
C ILE A 267 -6.83 -9.49 -3.57
N MET A 268 -6.12 -10.03 -4.56
CA MET A 268 -5.40 -9.24 -5.56
C MET A 268 -6.31 -8.59 -6.62
N ASN A 269 -7.38 -9.27 -7.01
CA ASN A 269 -8.32 -8.81 -8.03
C ASN A 269 -9.77 -8.95 -7.57
N PRO A 270 -10.21 -8.15 -6.57
CA PRO A 270 -11.57 -8.24 -6.06
C PRO A 270 -12.60 -7.92 -7.15
N LYS A 271 -13.75 -8.61 -7.11
CA LYS A 271 -14.91 -8.35 -7.98
C LYS A 271 -15.80 -7.25 -7.44
N ALA A 272 -15.79 -7.04 -6.15
CA ALA A 272 -16.51 -5.94 -5.49
C ALA A 272 -16.13 -4.58 -6.08
N ARG A 273 -17.11 -3.71 -6.23
CA ARG A 273 -16.95 -2.34 -6.72
C ARG A 273 -17.63 -1.37 -5.80
N GLY A 274 -16.92 -0.33 -5.42
CA GLY A 274 -17.40 0.73 -4.55
C GLY A 274 -17.54 2.08 -5.25
N ASP A 275 -17.73 3.10 -4.45
CA ASP A 275 -17.85 4.47 -4.92
C ASP A 275 -17.26 5.51 -3.94
N VAL A 276 -16.99 6.68 -4.49
CA VAL A 276 -16.61 7.91 -3.79
C VAL A 276 -17.63 8.98 -4.14
N LYS A 277 -18.27 9.58 -3.14
CA LYS A 277 -19.31 10.61 -3.32
C LYS A 277 -18.97 11.86 -2.53
N LEU A 278 -19.57 12.99 -2.90
CA LEU A 278 -19.51 14.18 -2.06
C LEU A 278 -20.31 13.95 -0.77
N ARG A 279 -19.80 14.44 0.33
CA ARG A 279 -20.54 14.52 1.61
C ARG A 279 -21.42 15.76 1.64
N SER A 280 -20.93 16.87 1.09
CA SER A 280 -21.61 18.17 1.05
C SER A 280 -21.04 19.03 -0.07
N SER A 281 -21.56 20.25 -0.22
CA SER A 281 -21.01 21.28 -1.09
C SER A 281 -19.76 21.95 -0.52
N ASN A 282 -19.40 21.72 0.74
CA ASN A 282 -18.18 22.24 1.34
C ASN A 282 -16.95 21.46 0.88
N PRO A 283 -15.99 22.08 0.15
CA PRO A 283 -14.81 21.37 -0.36
C PRO A 283 -13.82 20.95 0.73
N LEU A 284 -14.00 21.33 1.98
CA LEU A 284 -13.17 20.88 3.10
C LEU A 284 -13.64 19.55 3.68
N ASP A 285 -14.89 19.18 3.51
CA ASP A 285 -15.40 17.93 4.01
C ASP A 285 -14.75 16.75 3.29
N LEU A 286 -14.43 15.71 4.04
CA LEU A 286 -13.96 14.46 3.45
C LEU A 286 -15.07 13.80 2.64
N PRO A 287 -14.76 13.16 1.50
CA PRO A 287 -15.77 12.47 0.70
C PRO A 287 -16.36 11.29 1.49
N LEU A 288 -17.53 10.84 1.07
CA LEU A 288 -18.08 9.56 1.46
C LEU A 288 -17.38 8.47 0.63
N ILE A 289 -16.74 7.54 1.30
CA ILE A 289 -16.01 6.43 0.67
C ILE A 289 -16.71 5.14 1.04
N ASN A 290 -17.19 4.44 0.04
CA ASN A 290 -17.76 3.11 0.19
C ASN A 290 -16.99 2.11 -0.67
N PRO A 291 -16.04 1.36 -0.10
CA PRO A 291 -15.30 0.34 -0.84
C PRO A 291 -16.19 -0.85 -1.23
N ASN A 292 -17.31 -1.05 -0.54
CA ASN A 292 -18.26 -2.13 -0.78
C ASN A 292 -17.62 -3.52 -0.66
N PHE A 293 -16.71 -3.69 0.29
CA PHE A 293 -15.97 -4.93 0.52
C PHE A 293 -16.90 -6.12 0.72
N PHE A 294 -16.52 -7.27 0.17
CA PHE A 294 -17.25 -8.54 0.27
C PHE A 294 -18.72 -8.49 -0.20
N SER A 295 -19.08 -7.51 -1.02
CA SER A 295 -20.41 -7.48 -1.67
C SER A 295 -20.57 -8.54 -2.76
N ASN A 296 -19.50 -9.24 -3.11
CA ASN A 296 -19.47 -10.34 -4.05
C ASN A 296 -19.12 -11.63 -3.30
N ASP A 297 -19.96 -12.68 -3.46
CA ASP A 297 -19.80 -13.96 -2.74
C ASP A 297 -18.49 -14.67 -3.09
N GLU A 298 -17.96 -14.49 -4.32
CA GLU A 298 -16.68 -15.10 -4.68
C GLU A 298 -15.52 -14.48 -3.93
N ASP A 299 -15.52 -13.14 -3.74
CA ASP A 299 -14.50 -12.46 -2.93
C ASP A 299 -14.58 -12.93 -1.47
N LEU A 300 -15.79 -13.05 -0.92
CA LEU A 300 -15.99 -13.54 0.44
C LEU A 300 -15.50 -14.99 0.60
N ASN A 301 -15.91 -15.89 -0.29
CA ASN A 301 -15.54 -17.30 -0.24
C ASN A 301 -14.03 -17.49 -0.45
N LEU A 302 -13.40 -16.71 -1.35
CA LEU A 302 -11.96 -16.75 -1.55
C LEU A 302 -11.20 -16.30 -0.30
N MET A 303 -11.70 -15.26 0.39
CA MET A 303 -11.10 -14.81 1.66
C MET A 303 -11.23 -15.88 2.75
N VAL A 304 -12.39 -16.53 2.89
CA VAL A 304 -12.58 -17.63 3.84
C VAL A 304 -11.61 -18.78 3.56
N ASP A 305 -11.43 -19.17 2.30
CA ASP A 305 -10.48 -20.20 1.91
C ASP A 305 -9.02 -19.80 2.21
N SER A 306 -8.71 -18.51 2.01
CA SER A 306 -7.39 -17.96 2.34
C SER A 306 -7.11 -17.96 3.84
N LEU A 307 -8.10 -17.65 4.70
CA LEU A 307 -7.95 -17.73 6.16
C LEU A 307 -7.79 -19.15 6.65
N LYS A 308 -8.52 -20.12 6.07
CA LYS A 308 -8.31 -21.54 6.36
C LYS A 308 -6.89 -21.98 5.97
N PHE A 309 -6.39 -21.51 4.84
CA PHE A 309 -5.01 -21.76 4.44
C PHE A 309 -4.00 -21.11 5.38
N ALA A 310 -4.22 -19.87 5.82
CA ALA A 310 -3.37 -19.18 6.80
C ALA A 310 -3.29 -19.97 8.13
N ARG A 311 -4.41 -20.54 8.60
CA ARG A 311 -4.43 -21.45 9.76
C ARG A 311 -3.59 -22.70 9.50
N ASN A 312 -3.73 -23.34 8.36
CA ASN A 312 -2.89 -24.50 8.01
C ASN A 312 -1.39 -24.13 7.99
N VAL A 313 -1.04 -22.93 7.54
CA VAL A 313 0.36 -22.46 7.56
C VAL A 313 0.91 -22.40 8.99
N VAL A 314 0.19 -21.80 9.93
CA VAL A 314 0.66 -21.70 11.33
C VAL A 314 0.68 -23.02 12.07
N GLU A 315 -0.13 -23.98 11.66
CA GLU A 315 -0.16 -25.35 12.18
C GLU A 315 0.90 -26.26 11.55
N SER A 316 1.54 -25.82 10.45
CA SER A 316 2.55 -26.59 9.72
C SER A 316 3.96 -26.32 10.22
N LYS A 317 4.82 -27.38 10.21
CA LYS A 317 6.24 -27.26 10.57
C LYS A 317 7.04 -26.56 9.46
N PRO A 318 8.07 -25.79 9.82
CA PRO A 318 8.59 -25.54 11.18
C PRO A 318 7.91 -24.40 11.94
N LEU A 319 6.98 -23.64 11.33
CA LEU A 319 6.36 -22.46 11.96
C LEU A 319 5.56 -22.83 13.23
N SER A 320 4.84 -23.95 13.20
CA SER A 320 4.05 -24.44 14.35
C SER A 320 4.87 -24.67 15.62
N GLU A 321 6.18 -24.87 15.52
CA GLU A 321 7.05 -25.05 16.69
C GLU A 321 7.19 -23.79 17.55
N ILE A 322 6.90 -22.64 17.01
CA ILE A 322 6.99 -21.36 17.72
C ILE A 322 5.62 -20.72 18.01
N VAL A 323 4.57 -21.14 17.37
CA VAL A 323 3.19 -20.65 17.61
C VAL A 323 2.71 -21.18 18.97
N LEU A 324 2.00 -20.34 19.70
CA LEU A 324 1.40 -20.66 21.00
C LEU A 324 -0.11 -20.71 20.89
N ASP A 325 -0.75 -19.57 20.59
CA ASP A 325 -2.20 -19.46 20.55
C ASP A 325 -2.67 -18.60 19.38
N GLU A 326 -3.83 -18.95 18.82
CA GLU A 326 -4.60 -18.09 17.92
C GLU A 326 -5.28 -16.96 18.75
N THR A 327 -5.30 -15.73 18.24
CA THR A 327 -5.78 -14.56 18.98
C THR A 327 -6.99 -13.95 18.29
#